data_9ca5d8dc07c25de7aeb08b6bbb2b1671
#
_entry.id   9ca5d8dc07c25de7aeb08b6bbb2b1671
#
_cell.length_a   1.000
_cell.length_b   1.000
_cell.length_c   1.000
_cell.angle_alpha   90.00
_cell.angle_beta   90.00
_cell.angle_gamma   90.00
#
_symmetry.space_group_name_H-M   'P 1'
#
loop_
_entity.id
_entity.type
_entity.pdbx_description
1 polymer ?
#
loop_
_entity_poly.entity_id
_entity_poly.type
_entity_poly.pdbx_seq_one_letter_code
_entity_poly.pdbx_strand_id
1 'polypeptide(L)'
;DVYKRQNVYIERENNYEFFGNRKEYISNEIKKVTQSPSTIQVNTSDDSNNHYSITFSSGYGSGVLCPNTGMYFNNSLGEIELNPQGFLGDTKGDRLISNMSPLIIETREGITTIGSPGADRISSAIAQVLINFSKNNNWQESIDKPRFHVNGDGTVRAEPESLKDHHDITLTDEYDMYFGGVCVSGLYDDVFSIGDKRRGNVSWKN
;
A
#
# COMPACT_ATOMS: atom_id res chain seq x y z
N ASP A 1 -10.33 8.13 10.79
CA ASP A 1 -10.67 7.07 11.71
C ASP A 1 -10.00 7.22 13.10
N VAL A 2 -10.19 8.42 13.68
CA VAL A 2 -9.69 8.81 15.00
C VAL A 2 -10.31 7.92 16.10
N TYR A 3 -11.57 7.52 15.95
CA TYR A 3 -12.30 6.69 16.93
C TYR A 3 -11.76 5.27 17.05
N LYS A 4 -11.30 4.64 15.97
CA LYS A 4 -10.67 3.31 16.04
C LYS A 4 -9.33 3.36 16.78
N ARG A 5 -8.57 4.45 16.60
CA ARG A 5 -7.29 4.65 17.31
C ARG A 5 -7.50 4.94 18.79
N GLN A 6 -8.49 5.74 19.15
CA GLN A 6 -8.84 6.00 20.57
C GLN A 6 -9.28 4.72 21.28
N ASN A 7 -10.08 3.87 20.65
CA ASN A 7 -10.49 2.59 21.24
C ASN A 7 -9.30 1.66 21.48
N VAL A 8 -8.32 1.63 20.58
CA VAL A 8 -7.06 0.87 20.78
C VAL A 8 -6.26 1.40 21.98
N TYR A 9 -6.22 2.72 22.21
CA TYR A 9 -5.55 3.31 23.36
C TYR A 9 -6.29 3.00 24.67
N ILE A 10 -7.61 3.10 24.69
CA ILE A 10 -8.45 2.77 25.85
C ILE A 10 -8.36 1.27 26.18
N GLU A 11 -8.39 0.39 25.19
CA GLU A 11 -8.17 -1.05 25.39
C GLU A 11 -6.74 -1.34 25.90
N ARG A 12 -5.73 -0.60 25.46
CA ARG A 12 -4.37 -0.72 25.98
C ARG A 12 -4.27 -0.34 27.46
N GLU A 13 -4.85 0.78 27.85
CA GLU A 13 -4.85 1.22 29.26
C GLU A 13 -5.61 0.24 30.17
N ASN A 14 -6.77 -0.24 29.73
CA ASN A 14 -7.59 -1.17 30.49
C ASN A 14 -6.99 -2.58 30.61
N ASN A 15 -6.12 -2.99 29.68
CA ASN A 15 -5.51 -4.32 29.67
C ASN A 15 -4.07 -4.33 30.21
N TYR A 16 -3.53 -3.19 30.67
CA TYR A 16 -2.14 -3.10 31.13
C TYR A 16 -1.87 -3.95 32.40
N GLU A 17 -2.88 -4.23 33.19
CA GLU A 17 -2.79 -5.06 34.40
C GLU A 17 -2.93 -6.58 34.17
N PHE A 18 -3.29 -7.01 32.95
CA PHE A 18 -3.63 -8.43 32.64
C PHE A 18 -2.54 -9.23 31.91
N PHE A 19 -1.28 -8.83 31.98
CA PHE A 19 -0.21 -9.43 31.20
C PHE A 19 0.32 -10.78 31.72
N GLY A 20 -0.53 -11.80 31.79
CA GLY A 20 -0.09 -13.18 31.96
C GLY A 20 0.54 -13.79 30.68
N ASN A 21 0.14 -13.36 29.49
CA ASN A 21 0.68 -13.88 28.23
C ASN A 21 0.99 -12.76 27.22
N ARG A 22 2.07 -12.05 27.48
CA ARG A 22 2.52 -10.89 26.72
C ARG A 22 2.70 -11.16 25.23
N LYS A 23 3.13 -12.37 24.85
CA LYS A 23 3.33 -12.76 23.44
C LYS A 23 2.02 -12.91 22.69
N GLU A 24 1.00 -13.46 23.31
CA GLU A 24 -0.32 -13.67 22.70
C GLU A 24 -1.05 -12.34 22.51
N TYR A 25 -1.00 -11.46 23.51
CA TYR A 25 -1.55 -10.12 23.42
C TYR A 25 -0.89 -9.33 22.28
N ILE A 26 0.45 -9.26 22.24
CA ILE A 26 1.20 -8.57 21.19
C ILE A 26 0.84 -9.16 19.80
N SER A 27 0.77 -10.48 19.69
CA SER A 27 0.39 -11.13 18.43
C SER A 27 -1.03 -10.77 17.97
N ASN A 28 -1.98 -10.70 18.90
CA ASN A 28 -3.36 -10.32 18.59
C ASN A 28 -3.50 -8.83 18.26
N GLU A 29 -2.75 -7.96 18.95
CA GLU A 29 -2.71 -6.53 18.62
C GLU A 29 -2.04 -6.26 17.28
N ILE A 30 -0.94 -6.97 16.96
CA ILE A 30 -0.31 -6.89 15.64
C ILE A 30 -1.30 -7.30 14.55
N LYS A 31 -2.07 -8.38 14.72
CA LYS A 31 -3.10 -8.79 13.75
C LYS A 31 -4.17 -7.72 13.53
N LYS A 32 -4.57 -6.99 14.56
CA LYS A 32 -5.53 -5.87 14.45
C LYS A 32 -4.92 -4.68 13.69
N VAL A 33 -3.64 -4.39 13.93
CA VAL A 33 -2.93 -3.24 13.35
C VAL A 33 -2.53 -3.50 11.89
N THR A 34 -2.21 -4.74 11.53
CA THR A 34 -1.85 -5.12 10.14
C THR A 34 -2.98 -4.92 9.13
N GLN A 35 -4.19 -4.64 9.59
CA GLN A 35 -5.32 -4.28 8.71
C GLN A 35 -5.41 -2.78 8.39
N SER A 36 -4.56 -1.93 8.98
CA SER A 36 -4.60 -0.49 8.70
C SER A 36 -3.42 -0.09 7.80
N PRO A 37 -3.64 0.06 6.49
CA PRO A 37 -2.60 0.49 5.58
C PRO A 37 -2.19 1.93 5.88
N SER A 38 -0.93 2.13 6.24
CA SER A 38 -0.35 3.44 6.55
C SER A 38 0.46 4.01 5.39
N THR A 39 0.53 3.30 4.28
CA THR A 39 1.25 3.71 3.08
C THR A 39 0.38 4.63 2.23
N ILE A 40 0.95 5.72 1.76
CA ILE A 40 0.35 6.64 0.80
C ILE A 40 1.23 6.77 -0.44
N GLN A 41 0.61 7.04 -1.58
CA GLN A 41 1.26 7.31 -2.85
C GLN A 41 0.85 8.70 -3.35
N VAL A 42 1.82 9.46 -3.81
CA VAL A 42 1.61 10.75 -4.47
C VAL A 42 2.31 10.73 -5.83
N ASN A 43 1.56 11.02 -6.87
CA ASN A 43 2.07 11.20 -8.23
C ASN A 43 1.72 12.61 -8.71
N THR A 44 2.66 13.27 -9.35
CA THR A 44 2.45 14.60 -9.90
C THR A 44 3.24 14.77 -11.19
N SER A 45 2.63 15.48 -12.12
CA SER A 45 3.23 15.91 -13.39
C SER A 45 2.75 17.32 -13.71
N ASP A 46 3.60 18.12 -14.33
CA ASP A 46 3.23 19.46 -14.80
C ASP A 46 3.55 19.65 -16.30
N ASP A 47 3.13 20.76 -16.85
CA ASP A 47 3.38 21.16 -18.24
C ASP A 47 4.83 21.58 -18.54
N SER A 48 5.62 21.76 -17.49
CA SER A 48 7.05 22.04 -17.56
C SER A 48 7.92 20.78 -17.56
N ASN A 49 7.30 19.61 -17.73
CA ASN A 49 7.94 18.31 -17.76
C ASN A 49 8.61 17.91 -16.44
N ASN A 50 8.07 18.37 -15.31
CA ASN A 50 8.46 17.87 -14.00
C ASN A 50 7.53 16.70 -13.60
N HIS A 51 8.13 15.61 -13.16
CA HIS A 51 7.42 14.38 -12.84
C HIS A 51 7.93 13.80 -11.51
N TYR A 52 7.03 13.53 -10.57
CA TYR A 52 7.38 12.95 -9.28
C TYR A 52 6.45 11.78 -8.95
N SER A 53 7.03 10.69 -8.48
CA SER A 53 6.33 9.54 -7.93
C SER A 53 6.92 9.23 -6.56
N ILE A 54 6.13 9.38 -5.50
CA ILE A 54 6.62 9.30 -4.13
C ILE A 54 5.71 8.39 -3.32
N THR A 55 6.30 7.35 -2.72
CA THR A 55 5.62 6.47 -1.77
C THR A 55 6.10 6.77 -0.35
N PHE A 56 5.17 7.01 0.56
CA PHE A 56 5.45 7.21 1.98
C PHE A 56 4.81 6.10 2.79
N SER A 57 5.51 5.60 3.81
CA SER A 57 4.94 4.63 4.74
C SER A 57 5.37 4.90 6.17
N SER A 58 4.43 4.78 7.09
CA SER A 58 4.72 4.71 8.52
C SER A 58 4.87 3.26 9.00
N GLY A 59 4.86 2.28 8.09
CA GLY A 59 4.76 0.88 8.46
C GLY A 59 3.46 0.63 9.24
N TYR A 60 3.54 -0.08 10.34
CA TYR A 60 2.39 -0.25 11.26
C TYR A 60 2.24 0.93 12.24
N GLY A 61 3.13 1.94 12.15
CA GLY A 61 3.22 3.05 13.08
C GLY A 61 3.89 2.66 14.39
N SER A 62 4.92 3.42 14.78
CA SER A 62 5.68 3.14 16.01
C SER A 62 4.95 3.53 17.29
N GLY A 63 3.97 4.44 17.21
CA GLY A 63 3.38 5.09 18.36
C GLY A 63 4.32 6.11 19.06
N VAL A 64 5.52 6.31 18.55
CA VAL A 64 6.52 7.23 19.11
C VAL A 64 6.52 8.55 18.33
N LEU A 65 6.25 9.64 19.02
CA LEU A 65 6.29 10.99 18.46
C LEU A 65 7.73 11.50 18.45
N CYS A 66 8.17 12.01 17.31
CA CYS A 66 9.44 12.69 17.20
C CYS A 66 9.36 14.05 17.94
N PRO A 67 10.22 14.30 18.95
CA PRO A 67 10.15 15.52 19.74
C PRO A 67 10.18 16.79 18.88
N ASN A 68 9.34 17.76 19.23
CA ASN A 68 9.25 19.09 18.60
C ASN A 68 8.86 19.12 17.10
N THR A 69 8.43 18.00 16.50
CA THR A 69 8.08 17.97 15.08
C THR A 69 6.59 17.69 14.83
N GLY A 70 5.89 17.09 15.79
CA GLY A 70 4.53 16.60 15.59
C GLY A 70 4.42 15.36 14.66
N MET A 71 5.53 14.79 14.22
CA MET A 71 5.58 13.62 13.35
C MET A 71 5.82 12.34 14.14
N TYR A 72 5.15 11.25 13.77
CA TYR A 72 5.42 9.93 14.31
C TYR A 72 6.56 9.24 13.55
N PHE A 73 7.42 8.53 14.27
CA PHE A 73 8.37 7.62 13.64
C PHE A 73 7.63 6.47 12.95
N ASN A 74 8.18 5.99 11.85
CA ASN A 74 7.70 4.77 11.21
C ASN A 74 8.06 3.52 12.05
N ASN A 75 7.47 2.39 11.66
CA ASN A 75 7.77 1.07 12.23
C ASN A 75 8.09 0.05 11.12
N SER A 76 8.81 0.46 10.09
CA SER A 76 9.13 -0.43 8.96
C SER A 76 10.00 -1.62 9.39
N LEU A 77 10.86 -1.45 10.38
CA LEU A 77 11.62 -2.57 10.97
C LEU A 77 10.72 -3.64 11.61
N GLY A 78 9.49 -3.29 12.01
CA GLY A 78 8.51 -4.20 12.60
C GLY A 78 7.55 -4.83 11.58
N GLU A 79 7.66 -4.52 10.30
CA GLU A 79 6.83 -5.12 9.26
C GLU A 79 7.32 -6.55 8.94
N ILE A 80 6.45 -7.55 9.16
CA ILE A 80 6.81 -8.97 9.00
C ILE A 80 7.18 -9.27 7.55
N GLU A 81 6.45 -8.71 6.61
CA GLU A 81 6.66 -8.87 5.17
C GLU A 81 8.01 -8.31 4.67
N LEU A 82 8.63 -7.40 5.42
CA LEU A 82 9.96 -6.86 5.12
C LEU A 82 11.08 -7.65 5.82
N ASN A 83 10.72 -8.61 6.67
CA ASN A 83 11.64 -9.42 7.46
C ASN A 83 11.40 -10.92 7.25
N PRO A 84 11.57 -11.46 6.03
CA PRO A 84 11.23 -12.85 5.71
C PRO A 84 12.10 -13.89 6.47
N GLN A 85 13.25 -13.47 7.01
CA GLN A 85 14.16 -14.31 7.81
C GLN A 85 14.03 -14.04 9.31
N GLY A 86 12.99 -13.32 9.74
CA GLY A 86 12.84 -12.82 11.10
C GLY A 86 13.43 -11.43 11.27
N PHE A 87 13.09 -10.79 12.39
CA PHE A 87 13.60 -9.45 12.69
C PHE A 87 15.11 -9.45 12.77
N LEU A 88 15.74 -8.62 11.94
CA LEU A 88 17.17 -8.37 12.01
C LEU A 88 17.47 -7.75 13.36
N GLY A 89 18.33 -8.41 14.14
CA GLY A 89 18.86 -7.86 15.38
C GLY A 89 19.68 -6.59 15.10
N ASP A 90 20.47 -6.16 16.08
CA ASP A 90 21.23 -4.89 16.11
C ASP A 90 22.33 -4.71 15.03
N THR A 91 22.15 -5.20 13.83
CA THR A 91 23.11 -5.07 12.73
C THR A 91 23.07 -3.65 12.15
N LYS A 92 23.94 -2.79 12.67
CA LYS A 92 24.10 -1.43 12.13
C LYS A 92 24.54 -1.46 10.69
N GLY A 93 23.82 -0.76 9.83
CA GLY A 93 24.16 -0.58 8.42
C GLY A 93 23.49 -1.55 7.46
N ASP A 94 22.74 -2.52 7.94
CA ASP A 94 21.92 -3.39 7.10
C ASP A 94 20.74 -2.59 6.50
N ARG A 95 20.41 -2.92 5.26
CA ARG A 95 19.30 -2.31 4.56
C ARG A 95 18.07 -3.17 4.69
N LEU A 96 16.96 -2.55 5.05
CA LEU A 96 15.65 -3.19 4.99
C LEU A 96 15.19 -3.30 3.53
N ILE A 97 14.63 -4.46 3.17
CA ILE A 97 13.95 -4.64 1.89
C ILE A 97 12.70 -3.77 1.89
N SER A 98 12.34 -3.20 0.75
CA SER A 98 11.14 -2.40 0.60
C SER A 98 10.32 -2.89 -0.59
N ASN A 99 8.99 -2.98 -0.39
CA ASN A 99 8.01 -3.23 -1.46
C ASN A 99 7.57 -1.94 -2.15
N MET A 100 7.97 -0.78 -1.64
CA MET A 100 7.66 0.51 -2.26
C MET A 100 8.32 0.61 -3.64
N SER A 101 7.49 0.81 -4.66
CA SER A 101 7.91 0.76 -6.06
C SER A 101 7.32 1.94 -6.83
N PRO A 102 7.65 3.20 -6.45
CA PRO A 102 7.28 4.34 -7.29
C PRO A 102 8.06 4.28 -8.60
N LEU A 103 7.37 4.52 -9.73
CA LEU A 103 7.94 4.43 -11.07
C LEU A 103 7.67 5.69 -11.87
N ILE A 104 8.59 5.99 -12.78
CA ILE A 104 8.41 6.93 -13.89
C ILE A 104 8.57 6.11 -15.17
N ILE A 105 7.61 6.22 -16.07
CA ILE A 105 7.54 5.47 -17.31
C ILE A 105 7.58 6.47 -18.46
N GLU A 106 8.53 6.30 -19.35
CA GLU A 106 8.61 7.02 -20.61
C GLU A 106 8.08 6.13 -21.75
N THR A 107 7.13 6.66 -22.50
CA THR A 107 6.56 6.02 -23.69
C THR A 107 6.72 6.96 -24.89
N ARG A 108 6.22 6.53 -26.05
CA ARG A 108 6.19 7.41 -27.25
C ARG A 108 5.18 8.55 -27.12
N GLU A 109 4.15 8.35 -26.32
CA GLU A 109 3.11 9.34 -26.05
C GLU A 109 3.53 10.38 -25.01
N GLY A 110 4.51 10.08 -24.15
CA GLY A 110 4.97 10.98 -23.09
C GLY A 110 5.38 10.25 -21.82
N ILE A 111 5.37 10.97 -20.70
CA ILE A 111 5.84 10.49 -19.40
C ILE A 111 4.67 10.27 -18.46
N THR A 112 4.68 9.17 -17.73
CA THR A 112 3.70 8.85 -16.70
C THR A 112 4.40 8.41 -15.41
N THR A 113 3.97 8.95 -14.29
CA THR A 113 4.33 8.50 -12.95
C THR A 113 3.28 7.54 -12.44
N ILE A 114 3.67 6.47 -11.76
CA ILE A 114 2.78 5.44 -11.22
C ILE A 114 3.29 4.94 -9.88
N GLY A 115 2.39 4.61 -8.99
CA GLY A 115 2.70 3.97 -7.73
C GLY A 115 1.43 3.52 -7.01
N SER A 116 1.61 2.84 -5.89
CA SER A 116 0.50 2.28 -5.11
C SER A 116 0.87 2.19 -3.63
N PRO A 117 -0.03 2.46 -2.70
CA PRO A 117 0.02 1.90 -1.36
C PRO A 117 -0.43 0.44 -1.36
N GLY A 118 -0.16 -0.32 -0.29
CA GLY A 118 -0.72 -1.67 -0.15
C GLY A 118 0.23 -2.74 0.40
N ALA A 119 1.29 -2.36 1.10
CA ALA A 119 2.28 -3.27 1.72
C ALA A 119 2.88 -4.25 0.68
N ASP A 120 2.79 -5.56 0.90
CA ASP A 120 3.26 -6.60 -0.03
C ASP A 120 2.51 -6.65 -1.37
N ARG A 121 1.28 -6.05 -1.44
CA ARG A 121 0.48 -5.99 -2.67
C ARG A 121 0.89 -4.86 -3.62
N ILE A 122 1.78 -3.95 -3.22
CA ILE A 122 2.22 -2.79 -4.03
C ILE A 122 2.71 -3.25 -5.41
N SER A 123 3.67 -4.16 -5.43
CA SER A 123 4.29 -4.61 -6.68
C SER A 123 3.32 -5.36 -7.59
N SER A 124 2.47 -6.24 -7.03
CA SER A 124 1.47 -6.98 -7.81
C SER A 124 0.37 -6.08 -8.36
N ALA A 125 -0.07 -5.05 -7.61
CA ALA A 125 -1.05 -4.08 -8.07
C ALA A 125 -0.51 -3.26 -9.26
N ILE A 126 0.70 -2.72 -9.13
CA ILE A 126 1.35 -1.96 -10.21
C ILE A 126 1.57 -2.83 -11.44
N ALA A 127 2.09 -4.05 -11.28
CA ALA A 127 2.35 -4.96 -12.38
C ALA A 127 1.08 -5.31 -13.17
N GLN A 128 -0.04 -5.59 -12.48
CA GLN A 128 -1.31 -5.88 -13.15
C GLN A 128 -1.84 -4.69 -13.95
N VAL A 129 -1.75 -3.47 -13.39
CA VAL A 129 -2.14 -2.25 -14.11
C VAL A 129 -1.26 -2.03 -15.35
N LEU A 130 0.05 -2.20 -15.24
CA LEU A 130 0.97 -2.07 -16.38
C LEU A 130 0.72 -3.10 -17.48
N ILE A 131 0.47 -4.36 -17.09
CA ILE A 131 0.11 -5.43 -18.05
C ILE A 131 -1.21 -5.10 -18.77
N ASN A 132 -2.20 -4.59 -18.07
CA ASN A 132 -3.45 -4.18 -18.69
C ASN A 132 -3.26 -2.98 -19.61
N PHE A 133 -2.52 -1.96 -19.15
CA PHE A 133 -2.21 -0.78 -19.94
C PHE A 133 -1.46 -1.13 -21.24
N SER A 134 -0.51 -2.05 -21.19
CA SER A 134 0.21 -2.51 -22.38
C SER A 134 -0.68 -3.15 -23.44
N LYS A 135 -1.90 -3.58 -23.09
CA LYS A 135 -2.87 -4.22 -24.00
C LYS A 135 -3.90 -3.25 -24.55
N ASN A 136 -4.29 -2.23 -23.78
CA ASN A 136 -5.42 -1.36 -24.12
C ASN A 136 -5.06 0.13 -24.23
N ASN A 137 -3.86 0.51 -23.82
CA ASN A 137 -3.37 1.90 -23.80
C ASN A 137 -4.32 2.88 -23.09
N ASN A 138 -5.02 2.41 -22.03
CA ASN A 138 -6.00 3.18 -21.28
C ASN A 138 -5.75 3.05 -19.77
N TRP A 139 -5.28 4.10 -19.13
CA TRP A 139 -4.94 4.09 -17.72
C TRP A 139 -6.16 3.87 -16.82
N GLN A 140 -7.28 4.58 -17.08
CA GLN A 140 -8.48 4.46 -16.26
C GLN A 140 -9.02 3.03 -16.29
N GLU A 141 -9.18 2.46 -17.48
CA GLU A 141 -9.63 1.08 -17.63
C GLU A 141 -8.68 0.10 -16.98
N SER A 142 -7.36 0.32 -17.10
CA SER A 142 -6.36 -0.58 -16.54
C SER A 142 -6.33 -0.55 -15.01
N ILE A 143 -6.54 0.62 -14.39
CA ILE A 143 -6.66 0.79 -12.96
C ILE A 143 -7.95 0.15 -12.43
N ASP A 144 -9.03 0.29 -13.17
CA ASP A 144 -10.36 -0.21 -12.77
C ASP A 144 -10.53 -1.72 -12.92
N LYS A 145 -9.65 -2.41 -13.64
CA LYS A 145 -9.70 -3.87 -13.78
C LYS A 145 -9.61 -4.58 -12.42
N PRO A 146 -10.37 -5.67 -12.24
CA PRO A 146 -10.27 -6.51 -11.06
C PRO A 146 -8.85 -7.05 -10.86
N ARG A 147 -8.43 -7.13 -9.59
CA ARG A 147 -7.09 -7.57 -9.19
C ARG A 147 -7.12 -8.85 -8.37
N PHE A 148 -5.98 -9.52 -8.35
CA PHE A 148 -5.70 -10.62 -7.45
C PHE A 148 -4.33 -10.45 -6.80
N HIS A 149 -4.10 -11.19 -5.72
CA HIS A 149 -2.80 -11.24 -5.05
C HIS A 149 -2.53 -12.65 -4.54
N VAL A 150 -1.29 -13.08 -4.70
CA VAL A 150 -0.78 -14.33 -4.12
C VAL A 150 -0.02 -13.97 -2.86
N ASN A 151 -0.50 -14.43 -1.72
CA ASN A 151 0.15 -14.23 -0.43
C ASN A 151 1.42 -15.06 -0.29
N GLY A 152 2.28 -14.71 0.65
CA GLY A 152 3.53 -15.45 0.90
C GLY A 152 3.35 -16.90 1.34
N ASP A 153 2.19 -17.28 1.83
CA ASP A 153 1.79 -18.67 2.16
C ASP A 153 1.22 -19.46 0.97
N GLY A 154 1.16 -18.82 -0.21
CA GLY A 154 0.62 -19.40 -1.43
C GLY A 154 -0.90 -19.29 -1.59
N THR A 155 -1.61 -18.76 -0.59
CA THR A 155 -3.05 -18.50 -0.75
C THR A 155 -3.30 -17.36 -1.72
N VAL A 156 -4.42 -17.43 -2.47
CA VAL A 156 -4.79 -16.43 -3.47
C VAL A 156 -6.03 -15.68 -3.01
N ARG A 157 -5.95 -14.36 -3.01
CA ARG A 157 -7.12 -13.48 -2.87
C ARG A 157 -7.39 -12.77 -4.19
N ALA A 158 -8.67 -12.60 -4.51
CA ALA A 158 -9.05 -12.02 -5.78
C ALA A 158 -10.33 -11.19 -5.64
N GLU A 159 -10.39 -10.09 -6.40
CA GLU A 159 -11.63 -9.34 -6.59
C GLU A 159 -12.58 -10.08 -7.54
N PRO A 160 -13.89 -9.77 -7.49
CA PRO A 160 -14.86 -10.37 -8.39
C PRO A 160 -14.40 -10.25 -9.85
N GLU A 161 -14.59 -11.33 -10.61
CA GLU A 161 -14.26 -11.44 -12.03
C GLU A 161 -12.77 -11.48 -12.42
N SER A 162 -11.83 -11.37 -11.46
CA SER A 162 -10.39 -11.38 -11.79
C SER A 162 -9.86 -12.76 -12.18
N LEU A 163 -10.33 -13.84 -11.54
CA LEU A 163 -9.89 -15.22 -11.75
C LEU A 163 -11.11 -16.16 -11.69
N LYS A 164 -11.81 -16.36 -12.81
CA LYS A 164 -13.06 -17.12 -12.83
C LYS A 164 -12.93 -18.65 -12.72
N ASP A 165 -11.76 -19.21 -13.04
CA ASP A 165 -11.59 -20.65 -13.26
C ASP A 165 -10.53 -21.30 -12.36
N HIS A 166 -10.11 -20.66 -11.27
CA HIS A 166 -9.13 -21.22 -10.36
C HIS A 166 -9.79 -21.80 -9.09
N HIS A 167 -9.36 -23.01 -8.69
CA HIS A 167 -9.70 -23.59 -7.40
C HIS A 167 -8.82 -22.98 -6.31
N ASP A 168 -9.31 -22.92 -5.08
CA ASP A 168 -8.59 -22.41 -3.89
C ASP A 168 -8.35 -20.89 -3.86
N ILE A 169 -9.32 -20.10 -4.34
CA ILE A 169 -9.28 -18.64 -4.28
C ILE A 169 -10.26 -18.12 -3.25
N THR A 170 -9.83 -17.16 -2.43
CA THR A 170 -10.73 -16.35 -1.60
C THR A 170 -11.15 -15.12 -2.40
N LEU A 171 -12.40 -15.10 -2.83
CA LEU A 171 -12.99 -13.92 -3.47
C LEU A 171 -13.44 -12.90 -2.43
N THR A 172 -13.24 -11.62 -2.72
CA THR A 172 -13.92 -10.52 -2.00
C THR A 172 -15.26 -10.22 -2.63
N ASP A 173 -16.19 -9.67 -1.85
CA ASP A 173 -17.54 -9.35 -2.34
C ASP A 173 -17.56 -8.16 -3.28
N GLU A 174 -16.56 -7.26 -3.13
CA GLU A 174 -16.46 -6.02 -3.90
C GLU A 174 -14.98 -5.60 -4.09
N TYR A 175 -14.76 -4.49 -4.77
CA TYR A 175 -13.44 -3.86 -4.89
C TYR A 175 -12.94 -3.42 -3.52
N ASP A 176 -11.76 -3.91 -3.12
CA ASP A 176 -11.24 -3.73 -1.78
C ASP A 176 -9.89 -3.01 -1.81
N MET A 177 -9.71 -2.08 -0.86
CA MET A 177 -8.45 -1.40 -0.61
C MET A 177 -7.28 -2.35 -0.28
N TYR A 178 -7.56 -3.62 0.04
CA TYR A 178 -6.57 -4.67 0.21
C TYR A 178 -5.68 -4.80 -1.03
N PHE A 179 -6.24 -4.68 -2.24
CA PHE A 179 -5.52 -4.82 -3.51
C PHE A 179 -4.76 -3.55 -3.94
N GLY A 180 -4.40 -2.70 -2.98
CA GLY A 180 -3.68 -1.47 -3.22
C GLY A 180 -4.56 -0.32 -3.67
N GLY A 181 -3.93 0.69 -4.27
CA GLY A 181 -4.60 1.89 -4.78
C GLY A 181 -3.70 2.56 -5.79
N VAL A 182 -3.62 1.99 -7.01
CA VAL A 182 -2.73 2.50 -8.04
C VAL A 182 -3.22 3.85 -8.55
N CYS A 183 -2.38 4.85 -8.47
CA CYS A 183 -2.63 6.13 -9.08
C CYS A 183 -1.53 6.50 -10.08
N VAL A 184 -1.89 7.32 -11.04
CA VAL A 184 -0.99 7.81 -12.09
C VAL A 184 -1.14 9.31 -12.28
N SER A 185 -0.06 9.96 -12.70
CA SER A 185 -0.08 11.30 -13.25
C SER A 185 0.90 11.37 -14.40
N GLY A 186 0.58 12.09 -15.45
CA GLY A 186 1.43 12.13 -16.63
C GLY A 186 1.23 13.36 -17.48
N LEU A 187 2.10 13.49 -18.46
CA LEU A 187 2.04 14.48 -19.51
C LEU A 187 2.15 13.76 -20.86
N TYR A 188 1.08 13.86 -21.64
CA TYR A 188 1.05 13.49 -23.06
C TYR A 188 0.83 14.79 -23.85
N ASP A 189 -0.26 14.93 -24.58
CA ASP A 189 -0.65 16.24 -25.14
C ASP A 189 -1.06 17.24 -24.04
N ASP A 190 -1.66 16.73 -22.94
CA ASP A 190 -2.08 17.47 -21.75
C ASP A 190 -1.63 16.74 -20.48
N VAL A 191 -1.55 17.48 -19.37
CA VAL A 191 -1.37 16.92 -18.03
C VAL A 191 -2.64 16.17 -17.62
N PHE A 192 -2.47 14.96 -17.09
CA PHE A 192 -3.57 14.15 -16.57
C PHE A 192 -3.22 13.53 -15.22
N SER A 193 -4.25 13.20 -14.45
CA SER A 193 -4.13 12.41 -13.22
C SER A 193 -5.33 11.49 -13.05
N ILE A 194 -5.08 10.27 -12.58
CA ILE A 194 -6.10 9.25 -12.37
C ILE A 194 -5.84 8.58 -11.02
N GLY A 195 -6.86 8.53 -10.17
CA GLY A 195 -6.84 7.85 -8.89
C GLY A 195 -7.63 6.53 -8.94
N ASP A 196 -7.35 5.67 -7.97
CA ASP A 196 -7.99 4.36 -7.83
C ASP A 196 -9.22 4.43 -6.91
N LYS A 197 -10.36 3.98 -7.40
CA LYS A 197 -11.62 3.94 -6.62
C LYS A 197 -11.51 3.13 -5.32
N ARG A 198 -10.57 2.18 -5.22
CA ARG A 198 -10.31 1.39 -3.99
C ARG A 198 -9.81 2.24 -2.83
N ARG A 199 -9.30 3.43 -3.11
CA ARG A 199 -8.70 4.35 -2.13
C ARG A 199 -9.31 5.75 -2.11
N GLY A 200 -10.57 5.87 -2.54
CA GLY A 200 -11.30 7.13 -2.49
C GLY A 200 -11.08 8.04 -3.69
N ASN A 201 -10.37 7.59 -4.70
CA ASN A 201 -10.26 8.18 -6.04
C ASN A 201 -10.10 9.72 -6.05
N VAL A 202 -9.02 10.23 -5.50
CA VAL A 202 -8.70 11.65 -5.58
C VAL A 202 -7.76 11.91 -6.75
N SER A 203 -8.27 12.55 -7.78
CA SER A 203 -7.49 13.11 -8.87
C SER A 203 -7.85 14.57 -9.07
N TRP A 204 -6.88 15.38 -9.44
CA TRP A 204 -7.06 16.78 -9.66
C TRP A 204 -6.31 17.22 -10.92
N LYS A 205 -6.99 18.00 -11.76
CA LYS A 205 -6.43 18.62 -12.96
C LYS A 205 -6.74 20.12 -12.91
N ASN A 206 -5.73 20.95 -13.14
CA ASN A 206 -5.91 22.37 -13.39
C ASN A 206 -6.52 22.63 -14.74
#